data_50c688863d3116ee1911c58cdd23f76c
#
_entry.id   50c688863d3116ee1911c58cdd23f76c
#
_cell.length_a   1.000
_cell.length_b   1.000
_cell.length_c   1.000
_cell.angle_alpha   90.00
_cell.angle_beta   90.00
_cell.angle_gamma   90.00
#
_symmetry.space_group_name_H-M   'P 1'
#
loop_
_entity.id
_entity.type
_entity.pdbx_description
1 polymer ?
#
loop_
_entity_poly.entity_id
_entity_poly.type
_entity_poly.pdbx_seq_one_letter_code
_entity_poly.pdbx_strand_id
1 'polypeptide(L)'
;MERDYTQSATNAFPVHVLPERLQRIIRELHDSNGFPVDYTAASMMAALSVAVGNSHRVEVKRNWHESTILYIAIVGRPGACKSHPLAFAMRPLVNADWKNNLDYQKKYYEYQQAIAMSRKERVHAGFEQFPKEPKRLRYLVSDVTQEGLSVIHSHNPRGLCLWVDELSAWFKNFTRYNNGSEEQFWLSAFNGSTTMSDRKNSQNSIFIKRPFISVVGTIQKRLLTELANGERTANGFIDRILFAMTESSGKPKWQEDEVSEDLDNAWESILTAILSVECKLDDEGEPIPIIVRFTPAAKRILYEWQHRNAEMCDNEMNDTVVSFFCKLEIYVIRFSLLLRMARWVCNEEQSPPEEIGDNDVGGAIELAEYFRHNALGMLTCISEEKLNEVVASTMVGGAT
;
A
#
# COMPACT_ATOMS: atom_id res chain seq x y z
N MET A 1 -22.01 -11.84 26.94
CA MET A 1 -21.00 -11.04 27.68
C MET A 1 -20.35 -10.16 26.61
N GLU A 2 -20.89 -8.98 26.38
CA GLU A 2 -20.27 -8.02 25.44
C GLU A 2 -18.89 -7.68 26.00
N ARG A 3 -17.84 -8.02 25.27
CA ARG A 3 -16.49 -7.56 25.61
C ARG A 3 -16.42 -6.07 25.31
N ASP A 4 -16.25 -5.29 26.35
CA ASP A 4 -16.05 -3.84 26.25
C ASP A 4 -14.66 -3.56 25.67
N TYR A 5 -14.59 -3.34 24.36
CA TYR A 5 -13.37 -2.93 23.65
C TYR A 5 -13.07 -1.42 23.83
N THR A 6 -13.81 -0.72 24.69
CA THR A 6 -13.74 0.74 24.87
C THR A 6 -12.80 1.20 25.98
N GLN A 7 -12.03 0.32 26.65
CA GLN A 7 -11.03 0.76 27.62
C GLN A 7 -9.71 1.17 26.96
N SER A 8 -9.70 2.35 26.51
CA SER A 8 -8.77 3.48 26.52
C SER A 8 -7.33 3.20 27.04
N ALA A 9 -6.51 2.59 26.23
CA ALA A 9 -5.17 3.10 26.02
C ALA A 9 -5.21 3.85 24.68
N THR A 10 -4.68 5.07 24.63
CA THR A 10 -4.57 5.83 23.38
C THR A 10 -3.92 4.94 22.32
N ASN A 11 -4.64 4.62 21.23
CA ASN A 11 -4.11 3.79 20.16
C ASN A 11 -3.25 4.66 19.22
N ALA A 12 -2.14 5.20 19.76
CA ALA A 12 -1.20 5.97 18.97
C ALA A 12 -0.37 5.05 18.05
N PHE A 13 -0.07 5.53 16.85
CA PHE A 13 0.83 4.81 15.95
C PHE A 13 2.18 4.56 16.63
N PRO A 14 2.73 3.33 16.64
CA PRO A 14 3.96 2.97 17.33
C PRO A 14 5.19 3.49 16.56
N VAL A 15 5.42 4.81 16.54
CA VAL A 15 6.50 5.47 15.78
C VAL A 15 7.88 4.92 16.16
N HIS A 16 8.06 4.48 17.41
CA HIS A 16 9.34 3.99 17.93
C HIS A 16 9.83 2.69 17.24
N VAL A 17 8.95 1.95 16.59
CA VAL A 17 9.35 0.74 15.84
C VAL A 17 10.02 1.07 14.50
N LEU A 18 9.82 2.29 14.01
CA LEU A 18 10.43 2.78 12.78
C LEU A 18 11.88 3.21 13.03
N PRO A 19 12.75 3.19 12.01
CA PRO A 19 14.09 3.77 12.11
C PRO A 19 14.09 5.22 12.57
N GLU A 20 15.13 5.63 13.33
CA GLU A 20 15.21 6.96 13.94
C GLU A 20 15.06 8.10 12.92
N ARG A 21 15.64 7.94 11.72
CA ARG A 21 15.47 8.92 10.63
C ARG A 21 14.02 9.12 10.24
N LEU A 22 13.22 8.06 10.18
CA LEU A 22 11.79 8.14 9.89
C LEU A 22 11.01 8.75 11.05
N GLN A 23 11.35 8.35 12.30
CA GLN A 23 10.76 8.93 13.50
C GLN A 23 10.97 10.45 13.54
N ARG A 24 12.17 10.93 13.22
CA ARG A 24 12.50 12.36 13.17
C ARG A 24 11.65 13.08 12.13
N ILE A 25 11.52 12.55 10.92
CA ILE A 25 10.69 13.12 9.86
C ILE A 25 9.23 13.24 10.32
N ILE A 26 8.67 12.18 10.91
CA ILE A 26 7.27 12.16 11.35
C ILE A 26 7.04 13.21 12.46
N ARG A 27 7.96 13.31 13.45
CA ARG A 27 7.85 14.29 14.54
C ARG A 27 7.95 15.71 14.02
N GLU A 28 8.92 16.01 13.17
CA GLU A 28 9.11 17.36 12.62
C GLU A 28 7.90 17.82 11.79
N LEU A 29 7.31 16.93 10.98
CA LEU A 29 6.06 17.20 10.24
C LEU A 29 4.86 17.43 11.18
N HIS A 30 4.82 16.70 12.30
CA HIS A 30 3.80 16.91 13.32
C HIS A 30 3.96 18.28 13.99
N ASP A 31 5.19 18.59 14.42
CA ASP A 31 5.48 19.79 15.17
C ASP A 31 5.36 21.07 14.33
N SER A 32 5.83 21.05 13.07
CA SER A 32 5.80 22.22 12.19
C SER A 32 4.49 22.38 11.41
N ASN A 33 3.96 21.30 10.84
CA ASN A 33 2.79 21.35 9.96
C ASN A 33 1.48 20.90 10.65
N GLY A 34 1.55 20.41 11.87
CA GLY A 34 0.41 19.83 12.56
C GLY A 34 -0.12 18.55 11.90
N PHE A 35 0.72 17.84 11.13
CA PHE A 35 0.28 16.61 10.48
C PHE A 35 0.04 15.53 11.54
N PRO A 36 -1.12 14.85 11.51
CA PRO A 36 -1.35 13.72 12.40
C PRO A 36 -0.31 12.63 12.18
N VAL A 37 0.31 12.20 13.29
CA VAL A 37 1.37 11.16 13.29
C VAL A 37 0.93 9.89 12.59
N ASP A 38 -0.29 9.41 12.89
CA ASP A 38 -0.89 8.21 12.29
C ASP A 38 -0.96 8.29 10.76
N TYR A 39 -1.38 9.44 10.25
CA TYR A 39 -1.52 9.64 8.79
C TYR A 39 -0.16 9.73 8.10
N THR A 40 0.78 10.43 8.73
CA THR A 40 2.14 10.58 8.19
C THR A 40 2.85 9.24 8.15
N ALA A 41 2.85 8.51 9.26
CA ALA A 41 3.52 7.22 9.38
C ALA A 41 2.93 6.16 8.44
N ALA A 42 1.60 6.02 8.39
CA ALA A 42 0.94 5.09 7.48
C ALA A 42 1.19 5.44 6.00
N SER A 43 1.21 6.73 5.64
CA SER A 43 1.52 7.19 4.29
C SER A 43 2.97 6.88 3.90
N MET A 44 3.92 7.10 4.82
CA MET A 44 5.34 6.77 4.59
C MET A 44 5.53 5.26 4.44
N MET A 45 4.84 4.44 5.23
CA MET A 45 4.86 2.98 5.06
C MET A 45 4.33 2.55 3.68
N ALA A 46 3.25 3.18 3.19
CA ALA A 46 2.75 2.92 1.84
C ALA A 46 3.81 3.24 0.77
N ALA A 47 4.46 4.40 0.86
CA ALA A 47 5.49 4.80 -0.09
C ALA A 47 6.72 3.87 -0.06
N LEU A 48 7.16 3.45 1.14
CA LEU A 48 8.23 2.44 1.31
C LEU A 48 7.85 1.10 0.67
N SER A 49 6.61 0.63 0.90
CA SER A 49 6.08 -0.60 0.28
C SER A 49 6.22 -0.57 -1.24
N VAL A 50 5.81 0.53 -1.86
CA VAL A 50 5.88 0.72 -3.32
C VAL A 50 7.33 0.77 -3.80
N ALA A 51 8.21 1.45 -3.07
CA ALA A 51 9.62 1.54 -3.42
C ALA A 51 10.31 0.17 -3.38
N VAL A 52 9.99 -0.68 -2.39
CA VAL A 52 10.47 -2.07 -2.32
C VAL A 52 9.91 -2.87 -3.50
N GLY A 53 8.61 -2.89 -3.69
CA GLY A 53 7.97 -3.60 -4.79
C GLY A 53 8.38 -5.08 -4.83
N ASN A 54 8.59 -5.58 -6.04
CA ASN A 54 9.08 -6.94 -6.30
C ASN A 54 10.61 -7.11 -6.23
N SER A 55 11.37 -6.13 -5.71
CA SER A 55 12.81 -6.30 -5.53
C SER A 55 13.17 -7.32 -4.46
N HIS A 56 12.35 -7.41 -3.40
CA HIS A 56 12.54 -8.33 -2.28
C HIS A 56 11.24 -9.06 -1.94
N ARG A 57 11.40 -10.28 -1.42
CA ARG A 57 10.31 -11.06 -0.81
C ARG A 57 10.82 -11.77 0.43
N VAL A 58 9.94 -11.97 1.40
CA VAL A 58 10.26 -12.75 2.60
C VAL A 58 9.80 -14.20 2.42
N GLU A 59 10.68 -15.14 2.71
CA GLU A 59 10.37 -16.57 2.79
C GLU A 59 9.89 -16.94 4.20
N VAL A 60 8.64 -17.29 4.33
CA VAL A 60 8.03 -17.82 5.58
C VAL A 60 8.28 -19.33 5.67
N LYS A 61 8.03 -20.02 4.58
CA LYS A 61 8.30 -21.46 4.36
C LYS A 61 8.76 -21.63 2.90
N ARG A 62 9.38 -22.76 2.60
CA ARG A 62 9.96 -23.08 1.29
C ARG A 62 9.07 -22.69 0.09
N ASN A 63 7.74 -22.85 0.21
CA ASN A 63 6.78 -22.58 -0.87
C ASN A 63 5.85 -21.41 -0.54
N TRP A 64 6.15 -20.62 0.49
CA TRP A 64 5.36 -19.48 0.91
C TRP A 64 6.25 -18.24 1.02
N HIS A 65 6.07 -17.33 0.09
CA HIS A 65 6.79 -16.07 0.02
C HIS A 65 5.78 -14.91 0.01
N GLU A 66 6.03 -13.90 0.83
CA GLU A 66 5.24 -12.67 0.86
C GLU A 66 6.03 -11.49 0.32
N SER A 67 5.29 -10.51 -0.23
CA SER A 67 5.80 -9.21 -0.67
C SER A 67 5.46 -8.14 0.38
N THR A 68 5.74 -6.87 0.08
CA THR A 68 5.35 -5.73 0.92
C THR A 68 4.05 -5.06 0.48
N ILE A 69 3.14 -5.74 -0.23
CA ILE A 69 1.86 -5.15 -0.68
C ILE A 69 1.05 -4.66 0.53
N LEU A 70 0.65 -3.39 0.52
CA LEU A 70 -0.20 -2.78 1.54
C LEU A 70 -1.42 -2.14 0.90
N TYR A 71 -2.59 -2.35 1.52
CA TYR A 71 -3.82 -1.62 1.23
C TYR A 71 -4.12 -0.74 2.43
N ILE A 72 -3.98 0.59 2.29
CA ILE A 72 -4.11 1.54 3.40
C ILE A 72 -5.18 2.58 3.10
N ALA A 73 -6.11 2.74 4.03
CA ALA A 73 -7.10 3.80 4.05
C ALA A 73 -6.80 4.78 5.20
N ILE A 74 -6.54 6.04 4.87
CA ILE A 74 -6.38 7.12 5.85
C ILE A 74 -7.74 7.71 6.13
N VAL A 75 -8.25 7.46 7.33
CA VAL A 75 -9.64 7.75 7.71
C VAL A 75 -9.71 8.99 8.59
N GLY A 76 -10.55 9.96 8.24
CA GLY A 76 -10.76 11.12 9.09
C GLY A 76 -11.91 12.00 8.62
N ARG A 77 -12.29 12.96 9.46
CA ARG A 77 -13.33 13.95 9.13
C ARG A 77 -12.86 14.89 8.01
N PRO A 78 -13.76 15.62 7.33
CA PRO A 78 -13.36 16.75 6.49
C PRO A 78 -12.49 17.73 7.29
N GLY A 79 -11.38 18.19 6.70
CA GLY A 79 -10.45 19.10 7.36
C GLY A 79 -9.47 18.47 8.35
N ALA A 80 -9.46 17.14 8.54
CA ALA A 80 -8.53 16.42 9.43
C ALA A 80 -7.10 16.29 8.86
N CYS A 81 -6.75 17.05 7.83
CA CYS A 81 -5.40 17.04 7.21
C CYS A 81 -4.92 15.66 6.72
N LYS A 82 -5.80 14.90 6.04
CA LYS A 82 -5.46 13.57 5.51
C LYS A 82 -4.55 13.62 4.28
N SER A 83 -4.87 14.50 3.32
CA SER A 83 -4.26 14.52 1.99
C SER A 83 -2.82 15.07 2.00
N HIS A 84 -2.48 16.00 2.93
CA HIS A 84 -1.15 16.61 2.97
C HIS A 84 -0.05 15.63 3.39
N PRO A 85 -0.20 14.85 4.51
CA PRO A 85 0.77 13.81 4.86
C PRO A 85 0.93 12.76 3.76
N LEU A 86 -0.18 12.37 3.12
CA LEU A 86 -0.15 11.42 2.01
C LEU A 86 0.61 11.99 0.79
N ALA A 87 0.33 13.23 0.41
CA ALA A 87 1.03 13.89 -0.69
C ALA A 87 2.53 14.04 -0.40
N PHE A 88 2.91 14.42 0.83
CA PHE A 88 4.31 14.46 1.26
C PHE A 88 4.98 13.10 1.10
N ALA A 89 4.38 12.05 1.62
CA ALA A 89 4.94 10.70 1.57
C ALA A 89 5.13 10.19 0.14
N MET A 90 4.18 10.48 -0.76
CA MET A 90 4.21 10.02 -2.15
C MET A 90 5.06 10.89 -3.08
N ARG A 91 5.45 12.09 -2.66
CA ARG A 91 6.18 13.05 -3.49
C ARG A 91 7.45 12.49 -4.15
N PRO A 92 8.34 11.73 -3.47
CA PRO A 92 9.52 11.15 -4.13
C PRO A 92 9.17 10.18 -5.27
N LEU A 93 8.09 9.41 -5.14
CA LEU A 93 7.60 8.52 -6.20
C LEU A 93 7.02 9.33 -7.38
N VAL A 94 6.31 10.43 -7.10
CA VAL A 94 5.83 11.36 -8.14
C VAL A 94 7.02 11.97 -8.89
N ASN A 95 8.06 12.39 -8.18
CA ASN A 95 9.28 12.94 -8.78
C ASN A 95 9.99 11.89 -9.66
N ALA A 96 10.05 10.64 -9.20
CA ALA A 96 10.61 9.54 -9.98
C ALA A 96 9.77 9.26 -11.25
N ASP A 97 8.46 9.24 -11.14
CA ASP A 97 7.54 9.06 -12.28
C ASP A 97 7.65 10.20 -13.29
N TRP A 98 7.84 11.43 -12.81
CA TRP A 98 8.08 12.57 -13.67
C TRP A 98 9.39 12.43 -14.46
N LYS A 99 10.49 12.06 -13.80
CA LYS A 99 11.79 11.78 -14.44
C LYS A 99 11.67 10.67 -15.49
N ASN A 100 11.01 9.56 -15.14
CA ASN A 100 10.74 8.45 -16.05
C ASN A 100 9.90 8.87 -17.26
N ASN A 101 8.92 9.76 -17.06
CA ASN A 101 8.09 10.27 -18.15
C ASN A 101 8.90 11.14 -19.13
N LEU A 102 9.80 11.99 -18.63
CA LEU A 102 10.67 12.79 -19.49
C LEU A 102 11.61 11.90 -20.33
N ASP A 103 12.21 10.89 -19.71
CA ASP A 103 13.06 9.89 -20.41
C ASP A 103 12.26 9.12 -21.47
N TYR A 104 11.05 8.69 -21.11
CA TYR A 104 10.16 8.02 -22.06
C TYR A 104 9.81 8.91 -23.25
N GLN A 105 9.44 10.19 -23.04
CA GLN A 105 9.12 11.12 -24.12
C GLN A 105 10.29 11.30 -25.09
N LYS A 106 11.51 11.43 -24.57
CA LYS A 106 12.72 11.53 -25.38
C LYS A 106 12.94 10.27 -26.23
N LYS A 107 12.92 9.08 -25.58
CA LYS A 107 13.10 7.80 -26.27
C LYS A 107 11.99 7.54 -27.29
N TYR A 108 10.75 7.94 -26.98
CA TYR A 108 9.62 7.75 -27.90
C TYR A 108 9.75 8.65 -29.14
N TYR A 109 10.21 9.87 -28.97
CA TYR A 109 10.52 10.77 -30.09
C TYR A 109 11.63 10.17 -30.99
N GLU A 110 12.73 9.69 -30.42
CA GLU A 110 13.81 9.00 -31.14
C GLU A 110 13.29 7.75 -31.87
N TYR A 111 12.44 6.96 -31.22
CA TYR A 111 11.77 5.82 -31.82
C TYR A 111 10.92 6.22 -33.04
N GLN A 112 10.08 7.25 -32.91
CA GLN A 112 9.25 7.74 -34.02
C GLN A 112 10.08 8.19 -35.21
N GLN A 113 11.19 8.87 -34.97
CA GLN A 113 12.10 9.25 -36.03
C GLN A 113 12.71 8.03 -36.70
N ALA A 114 13.19 7.07 -35.92
CA ALA A 114 13.83 5.84 -36.44
C ALA A 114 12.87 4.96 -37.26
N ILE A 115 11.60 4.85 -36.88
CA ILE A 115 10.61 4.07 -37.66
C ILE A 115 10.21 4.77 -38.98
N ALA A 116 10.28 6.09 -39.02
CA ALA A 116 10.01 6.88 -40.24
C ALA A 116 11.12 6.78 -41.28
N MET A 117 12.34 6.40 -40.88
CA MET A 117 13.50 6.24 -41.78
C MET A 117 13.39 4.95 -42.63
N SER A 118 13.90 5.01 -43.85
CA SER A 118 14.15 3.82 -44.64
C SER A 118 15.21 2.91 -43.97
N ARG A 119 15.27 1.64 -44.38
CA ARG A 119 16.29 0.71 -43.86
C ARG A 119 17.73 1.22 -44.05
N LYS A 120 18.03 1.84 -45.21
CA LYS A 120 19.34 2.39 -45.50
C LYS A 120 19.69 3.56 -44.58
N GLU A 121 18.77 4.46 -44.38
CA GLU A 121 18.94 5.62 -43.47
C GLU A 121 19.13 5.19 -42.04
N ARG A 122 18.38 4.20 -41.56
CA ARG A 122 18.54 3.65 -40.19
C ARG A 122 19.93 3.08 -39.97
N VAL A 123 20.42 2.25 -40.90
CA VAL A 123 21.77 1.68 -40.81
C VAL A 123 22.84 2.79 -40.82
N HIS A 124 22.65 3.81 -41.66
CA HIS A 124 23.58 4.95 -41.70
C HIS A 124 23.53 5.81 -40.41
N ALA A 125 22.38 5.86 -39.76
CA ALA A 125 22.18 6.54 -38.45
C ALA A 125 22.62 5.67 -37.26
N GLY A 126 23.18 4.48 -37.48
CA GLY A 126 23.69 3.60 -36.40
C GLY A 126 22.67 2.64 -35.81
N PHE A 127 21.47 2.53 -36.39
CA PHE A 127 20.47 1.55 -35.93
C PHE A 127 20.69 0.22 -36.69
N GLU A 128 21.42 -0.73 -36.09
CA GLU A 128 21.66 -2.04 -36.67
C GLU A 128 20.38 -2.91 -36.70
N GLN A 129 19.49 -2.72 -35.75
CA GLN A 129 18.22 -3.45 -35.65
C GLN A 129 17.04 -2.49 -35.73
N PHE A 130 15.84 -3.02 -36.01
CA PHE A 130 14.60 -2.24 -35.91
C PHE A 130 14.38 -1.82 -34.45
N PRO A 131 14.23 -0.52 -34.16
CA PRO A 131 14.12 -0.05 -32.79
C PRO A 131 12.85 -0.60 -32.12
N LYS A 132 12.99 -1.03 -30.86
CA LYS A 132 11.85 -1.45 -30.04
C LYS A 132 11.13 -0.23 -29.51
N GLU A 133 9.81 -0.29 -29.48
CA GLU A 133 9.00 0.75 -28.86
C GLU A 133 9.34 0.88 -27.36
N PRO A 134 9.71 2.08 -26.88
CA PRO A 134 9.99 2.29 -25.46
C PRO A 134 8.75 2.11 -24.60
N LYS A 135 8.93 1.57 -23.41
CA LYS A 135 7.88 1.39 -22.43
C LYS A 135 7.98 2.48 -21.37
N ARG A 136 6.81 3.04 -20.99
CA ARG A 136 6.76 4.05 -19.94
C ARG A 136 6.86 3.39 -18.57
N LEU A 137 7.92 3.69 -17.83
CA LEU A 137 8.07 3.27 -16.44
C LEU A 137 7.33 4.22 -15.50
N ARG A 138 6.65 3.66 -14.51
CA ARG A 138 6.00 4.41 -13.44
C ARG A 138 5.72 3.54 -12.22
N TYR A 139 5.50 4.19 -11.08
CA TYR A 139 5.17 3.58 -9.80
C TYR A 139 3.71 3.83 -9.41
N LEU A 140 3.12 4.94 -9.87
CA LEU A 140 1.81 5.41 -9.43
C LEU A 140 0.78 5.38 -10.55
N VAL A 141 -0.44 5.00 -10.17
CA VAL A 141 -1.65 5.11 -11.00
C VAL A 141 -2.79 5.66 -10.13
N SER A 142 -3.72 6.41 -10.71
CA SER A 142 -4.86 6.99 -9.98
C SER A 142 -6.21 6.63 -10.60
N ASP A 143 -6.36 6.82 -11.88
CA ASP A 143 -7.59 6.50 -12.63
C ASP A 143 -7.24 5.49 -13.72
N VAL A 144 -7.63 4.23 -13.51
CA VAL A 144 -7.24 3.12 -14.37
C VAL A 144 -8.28 2.00 -14.29
N THR A 145 -8.62 1.41 -15.45
CA THR A 145 -9.41 0.18 -15.48
C THR A 145 -8.53 -1.03 -15.17
N GLN A 146 -9.14 -2.15 -14.78
CA GLN A 146 -8.43 -3.40 -14.51
C GLN A 146 -7.52 -3.82 -15.68
N GLU A 147 -8.04 -3.73 -16.91
CA GLU A 147 -7.28 -4.08 -18.10
C GLU A 147 -6.12 -3.13 -18.34
N GLY A 148 -6.39 -1.81 -18.19
CA GLY A 148 -5.34 -0.79 -18.27
C GLY A 148 -4.25 -1.01 -17.25
N LEU A 149 -4.62 -1.33 -16.02
CA LEU A 149 -3.69 -1.63 -14.93
C LEU A 149 -2.82 -2.87 -15.25
N SER A 150 -3.40 -3.92 -15.81
CA SER A 150 -2.67 -5.13 -16.24
C SER A 150 -1.63 -4.80 -17.33
N VAL A 151 -2.01 -3.98 -18.34
CA VAL A 151 -1.07 -3.52 -19.38
C VAL A 151 0.06 -2.71 -18.77
N ILE A 152 -0.27 -1.77 -17.87
CA ILE A 152 0.75 -0.93 -17.23
C ILE A 152 1.68 -1.78 -16.38
N HIS A 153 1.13 -2.72 -15.59
CA HIS A 153 1.93 -3.59 -14.72
C HIS A 153 2.89 -4.47 -15.52
N SER A 154 2.49 -5.01 -16.68
CA SER A 154 3.37 -5.81 -17.53
C SER A 154 4.61 -5.05 -18.02
N HIS A 155 4.58 -3.72 -18.00
CA HIS A 155 5.73 -2.86 -18.31
C HIS A 155 6.47 -2.38 -17.05
N ASN A 156 5.92 -2.65 -15.86
CA ASN A 156 6.44 -2.18 -14.57
C ASN A 156 6.60 -3.37 -13.61
N PRO A 157 7.59 -4.25 -13.83
CA PRO A 157 7.77 -5.49 -13.08
C PRO A 157 8.07 -5.26 -11.60
N ARG A 158 8.62 -4.10 -11.20
CA ARG A 158 8.75 -3.73 -9.78
C ARG A 158 7.39 -3.64 -9.09
N GLY A 159 6.36 -3.24 -9.80
CA GLY A 159 5.00 -3.09 -9.28
C GLY A 159 4.48 -1.66 -9.33
N LEU A 160 3.25 -1.50 -8.86
CA LEU A 160 2.48 -0.28 -8.95
C LEU A 160 1.79 0.04 -7.60
N CYS A 161 1.38 1.29 -7.45
CA CYS A 161 0.47 1.72 -6.40
C CYS A 161 -0.72 2.46 -7.01
N LEU A 162 -1.92 2.02 -6.65
CA LEU A 162 -3.11 2.85 -6.82
C LEU A 162 -3.12 3.90 -5.71
N TRP A 163 -2.86 5.15 -6.09
CA TRP A 163 -2.88 6.30 -5.19
C TRP A 163 -4.03 7.23 -5.55
N VAL A 164 -4.99 7.37 -4.64
CA VAL A 164 -6.20 8.17 -4.84
C VAL A 164 -6.46 9.08 -3.63
N ASP A 165 -6.91 10.30 -3.87
CA ASP A 165 -7.24 11.22 -2.79
C ASP A 165 -8.52 10.80 -2.03
N GLU A 166 -9.50 10.20 -2.73
CA GLU A 166 -10.74 9.72 -2.10
C GLU A 166 -11.06 8.28 -2.55
N LEU A 167 -10.88 7.31 -1.64
CA LEU A 167 -11.09 5.88 -1.90
C LEU A 167 -12.54 5.53 -2.22
N SER A 168 -13.52 6.34 -1.82
CA SER A 168 -14.92 6.07 -2.14
C SER A 168 -15.18 6.00 -3.65
N ALA A 169 -14.43 6.75 -4.46
CA ALA A 169 -14.51 6.68 -5.91
C ALA A 169 -14.03 5.32 -6.46
N TRP A 170 -12.95 4.79 -5.89
CA TRP A 170 -12.42 3.46 -6.23
C TRP A 170 -13.45 2.36 -5.94
N PHE A 171 -14.08 2.38 -4.77
CA PHE A 171 -15.11 1.40 -4.41
C PHE A 171 -16.36 1.49 -5.28
N LYS A 172 -16.77 2.70 -5.70
CA LYS A 172 -17.93 2.90 -6.58
C LYS A 172 -17.69 2.30 -7.97
N ASN A 173 -16.47 2.22 -8.43
CA ASN A 173 -16.14 1.63 -9.72
C ASN A 173 -16.41 0.11 -9.75
N PHE A 174 -16.30 -0.61 -8.62
CA PHE A 174 -16.55 -2.06 -8.57
C PHE A 174 -17.96 -2.47 -8.97
N THR A 175 -18.93 -1.59 -8.77
CA THR A 175 -20.36 -1.86 -9.10
C THR A 175 -20.75 -1.35 -10.50
N ARG A 176 -19.87 -0.58 -11.15
CA ARG A 176 -20.24 0.22 -12.33
C ARG A 176 -20.18 -0.53 -13.66
N TYR A 177 -19.27 -1.46 -13.83
CA TYR A 177 -18.96 -2.06 -15.13
C TYR A 177 -19.05 -3.58 -15.20
N ASN A 178 -18.95 -4.32 -14.09
CA ASN A 178 -19.02 -5.79 -14.06
C ASN A 178 -19.45 -6.30 -12.69
N ASN A 179 -20.45 -7.12 -12.62
CA ASN A 179 -20.95 -7.75 -11.38
C ASN A 179 -19.84 -8.54 -10.63
N GLY A 180 -19.00 -7.86 -9.84
CA GLY A 180 -18.06 -8.49 -8.92
C GLY A 180 -16.68 -8.87 -9.47
N SER A 181 -16.42 -8.81 -10.78
CA SER A 181 -15.12 -9.23 -11.35
C SER A 181 -13.96 -8.32 -10.97
N GLU A 182 -14.21 -7.02 -10.80
CA GLU A 182 -13.18 -6.06 -10.43
C GLU A 182 -12.73 -6.26 -8.97
N GLU A 183 -13.67 -6.56 -8.08
CA GLU A 183 -13.37 -6.85 -6.68
C GLU A 183 -12.50 -8.12 -6.55
N GLN A 184 -12.82 -9.18 -7.30
CA GLN A 184 -12.02 -10.41 -7.34
C GLN A 184 -10.60 -10.17 -7.87
N PHE A 185 -10.43 -9.25 -8.81
CA PHE A 185 -9.11 -8.83 -9.26
C PHE A 185 -8.28 -8.25 -8.11
N TRP A 186 -8.85 -7.33 -7.31
CA TRP A 186 -8.16 -6.71 -6.19
C TRP A 186 -7.85 -7.70 -5.06
N LEU A 187 -8.74 -8.67 -4.82
CA LEU A 187 -8.48 -9.78 -3.89
C LEU A 187 -7.28 -10.63 -4.34
N SER A 188 -7.19 -10.93 -5.63
CA SER A 188 -6.08 -11.68 -6.22
C SER A 188 -4.79 -10.87 -6.21
N ALA A 189 -4.86 -9.58 -6.55
CA ALA A 189 -3.72 -8.67 -6.53
C ALA A 189 -3.14 -8.51 -5.12
N PHE A 190 -3.98 -8.43 -4.09
CA PHE A 190 -3.54 -8.41 -2.68
C PHE A 190 -2.71 -9.65 -2.31
N ASN A 191 -3.12 -10.82 -2.77
CA ASN A 191 -2.41 -12.07 -2.52
C ASN A 191 -1.15 -12.23 -3.38
N GLY A 192 -0.88 -11.32 -4.32
CA GLY A 192 0.19 -11.49 -5.30
C GLY A 192 0.01 -12.72 -6.19
N SER A 193 -1.24 -13.17 -6.34
CA SER A 193 -1.58 -14.34 -7.17
C SER A 193 -1.44 -14.01 -8.64
N THR A 194 -0.92 -14.96 -9.41
CA THR A 194 -0.78 -14.82 -10.87
C THR A 194 -2.07 -14.31 -11.51
N THR A 195 -1.94 -13.28 -12.32
CA THR A 195 -3.06 -12.64 -13.01
C THR A 195 -2.94 -12.87 -14.51
N MET A 196 -4.04 -13.32 -15.13
CA MET A 196 -4.18 -13.45 -16.57
C MET A 196 -5.31 -12.56 -17.05
N SER A 197 -5.08 -11.83 -18.13
CA SER A 197 -6.10 -11.01 -18.78
C SER A 197 -6.19 -11.36 -20.26
N ASP A 198 -7.25 -12.06 -20.63
CA ASP A 198 -7.55 -12.43 -22.00
C ASP A 198 -8.53 -11.42 -22.60
N ARG A 199 -8.13 -10.74 -23.66
CA ARG A 199 -9.01 -9.81 -24.38
C ARG A 199 -9.60 -10.49 -25.60
N LYS A 200 -10.90 -10.34 -25.79
CA LYS A 200 -11.62 -10.82 -27.00
C LYS A 200 -11.03 -10.33 -28.32
N ASN A 201 -10.32 -9.20 -28.33
CA ASN A 201 -9.81 -8.53 -29.53
C ASN A 201 -8.28 -8.36 -29.57
N SER A 202 -7.51 -8.91 -28.63
CA SER A 202 -6.05 -8.86 -28.68
C SER A 202 -5.47 -10.26 -28.86
N GLN A 203 -4.54 -10.38 -29.79
CA GLN A 203 -3.79 -11.63 -30.03
C GLN A 203 -2.83 -11.96 -28.87
N ASN A 204 -2.67 -11.06 -27.89
CA ASN A 204 -1.75 -11.23 -26.77
C ASN A 204 -2.50 -11.19 -25.44
N SER A 205 -2.59 -12.33 -24.79
CA SER A 205 -2.95 -12.43 -23.35
C SER A 205 -1.88 -11.77 -22.52
N ILE A 206 -2.29 -11.00 -21.52
CA ILE A 206 -1.37 -10.43 -20.53
C ILE A 206 -1.28 -11.42 -19.37
N PHE A 207 -0.08 -11.91 -19.10
CA PHE A 207 0.22 -12.81 -18.01
C PHE A 207 1.22 -12.15 -17.06
N ILE A 208 0.87 -12.04 -15.79
CA ILE A 208 1.72 -11.45 -14.74
C ILE A 208 1.89 -12.51 -13.66
N LYS A 209 3.08 -13.11 -13.59
CA LYS A 209 3.37 -14.16 -12.59
C LYS A 209 3.39 -13.63 -11.17
N ARG A 210 3.89 -12.42 -10.97
CA ARG A 210 4.09 -11.81 -9.65
C ARG A 210 3.53 -10.39 -9.64
N PRO A 211 2.19 -10.23 -9.61
CA PRO A 211 1.61 -8.91 -9.48
C PRO A 211 1.99 -8.29 -8.14
N PHE A 212 2.38 -7.02 -8.18
CA PHE A 212 2.58 -6.18 -7.00
C PHE A 212 1.79 -4.90 -7.20
N ILE A 213 0.70 -4.77 -6.47
CA ILE A 213 -0.16 -3.59 -6.53
C ILE A 213 -0.56 -3.22 -5.11
N SER A 214 0.03 -2.15 -4.58
CA SER A 214 -0.40 -1.53 -3.33
C SER A 214 -1.51 -0.52 -3.58
N VAL A 215 -2.31 -0.24 -2.55
CA VAL A 215 -3.39 0.75 -2.61
C VAL A 215 -3.23 1.70 -1.42
N VAL A 216 -3.29 3.00 -1.69
CA VAL A 216 -3.34 4.00 -0.62
C VAL A 216 -4.22 5.17 -1.03
N GLY A 217 -5.00 5.65 -0.08
CA GLY A 217 -5.81 6.83 -0.29
C GLY A 217 -6.49 7.30 0.99
N THR A 218 -7.21 8.40 0.89
CA THR A 218 -7.97 8.92 2.01
C THR A 218 -9.45 8.54 1.91
N ILE A 219 -10.15 8.52 3.02
CA ILE A 219 -11.60 8.34 3.06
C ILE A 219 -12.19 9.16 4.21
N GLN A 220 -13.38 9.72 3.99
CA GLN A 220 -14.10 10.39 5.05
C GLN A 220 -14.78 9.35 5.97
N LYS A 221 -14.73 9.58 7.29
CA LYS A 221 -15.32 8.67 8.29
C LYS A 221 -16.78 8.31 7.97
N ARG A 222 -17.59 9.28 7.55
CA ARG A 222 -19.00 9.09 7.16
C ARG A 222 -19.21 8.18 5.92
N LEU A 223 -18.15 7.95 5.11
CA LEU A 223 -18.22 7.09 3.93
C LEU A 223 -17.76 5.66 4.21
N LEU A 224 -17.40 5.34 5.47
CA LEU A 224 -17.03 3.98 5.85
C LEU A 224 -18.20 2.99 5.69
N THR A 225 -19.44 3.45 5.88
CA THR A 225 -20.65 2.64 5.64
C THR A 225 -20.77 2.22 4.18
N GLU A 226 -20.34 3.06 3.23
CA GLU A 226 -20.31 2.70 1.80
C GLU A 226 -19.33 1.56 1.50
N LEU A 227 -18.23 1.47 2.28
CA LEU A 227 -17.29 0.34 2.22
C LEU A 227 -17.94 -0.98 2.62
N ALA A 228 -18.74 -0.94 3.68
CA ALA A 228 -19.39 -2.10 4.27
C ALA A 228 -20.71 -2.49 3.56
N ASN A 229 -21.08 -1.81 2.48
CA ASN A 229 -22.28 -2.13 1.71
C ASN A 229 -22.04 -3.28 0.74
N GLY A 230 -23.07 -4.13 0.57
CA GLY A 230 -23.02 -5.29 -0.31
C GLY A 230 -22.27 -6.49 0.30
N GLU A 231 -21.69 -7.32 -0.56
CA GLU A 231 -20.99 -8.55 -0.17
C GLU A 231 -19.54 -8.34 0.29
N ARG A 232 -19.06 -7.08 0.37
CA ARG A 232 -17.64 -6.76 0.64
C ARG A 232 -17.15 -7.17 2.03
N THR A 233 -18.04 -7.18 3.00
CA THR A 233 -17.76 -7.78 4.32
C THR A 233 -17.74 -9.30 4.25
N ALA A 234 -18.60 -9.90 3.43
CA ALA A 234 -18.71 -11.35 3.32
C ALA A 234 -17.59 -11.99 2.48
N ASN A 235 -17.03 -11.26 1.49
CA ASN A 235 -15.99 -11.78 0.62
C ASN A 235 -14.54 -11.48 1.09
N GLY A 236 -14.40 -10.80 2.22
CA GLY A 236 -13.11 -10.49 2.84
C GLY A 236 -12.34 -9.36 2.16
N PHE A 237 -12.97 -8.52 1.35
CA PHE A 237 -12.28 -7.39 0.70
C PHE A 237 -11.87 -6.32 1.72
N ILE A 238 -12.80 -5.92 2.60
CA ILE A 238 -12.57 -4.89 3.62
C ILE A 238 -11.48 -5.33 4.61
N ASP A 239 -11.42 -6.61 4.93
CA ASP A 239 -10.49 -7.18 5.90
C ASP A 239 -9.03 -7.09 5.45
N ARG A 240 -8.81 -6.76 4.16
CA ARG A 240 -7.49 -6.51 3.58
C ARG A 240 -7.05 -5.06 3.66
N ILE A 241 -7.91 -4.18 4.16
CA ILE A 241 -7.60 -2.75 4.25
C ILE A 241 -7.13 -2.41 5.67
N LEU A 242 -5.97 -1.82 5.76
CA LEU A 242 -5.42 -1.24 6.99
C LEU A 242 -5.99 0.17 7.16
N PHE A 243 -6.67 0.41 8.27
CA PHE A 243 -7.27 1.71 8.56
C PHE A 243 -6.35 2.52 9.46
N ALA A 244 -5.78 3.62 8.94
CA ALA A 244 -5.06 4.60 9.75
C ALA A 244 -6.04 5.66 10.24
N MET A 245 -6.28 5.67 11.55
CA MET A 245 -7.21 6.58 12.22
C MET A 245 -6.43 7.35 13.30
N THR A 246 -6.77 8.60 13.50
CA THR A 246 -6.25 9.39 14.63
C THR A 246 -7.34 9.64 15.66
N GLU A 247 -7.00 9.59 16.92
CA GLU A 247 -7.89 9.97 18.02
C GLU A 247 -8.11 11.49 18.09
N SER A 248 -7.18 12.28 17.53
CA SER A 248 -7.33 13.72 17.45
C SER A 248 -8.51 14.11 16.56
N SER A 249 -9.54 14.68 17.15
CA SER A 249 -10.73 15.15 16.45
C SER A 249 -10.62 16.60 15.95
N GLY A 250 -9.55 17.30 16.33
CA GLY A 250 -9.34 18.71 16.01
C GLY A 250 -8.86 18.95 14.56
N LYS A 251 -9.27 20.08 13.98
CA LYS A 251 -8.62 20.58 12.77
C LYS A 251 -7.22 21.09 13.15
N PRO A 252 -6.13 20.65 12.49
CA PRO A 252 -4.81 21.18 12.75
C PRO A 252 -4.81 22.71 12.58
N LYS A 253 -4.20 23.41 13.54
CA LYS A 253 -3.99 24.85 13.45
C LYS A 253 -2.72 25.12 12.66
N TRP A 254 -2.71 26.19 11.90
CA TRP A 254 -1.49 26.61 11.22
C TRP A 254 -0.47 27.06 12.26
N GLN A 255 0.76 26.67 12.04
CA GLN A 255 1.92 27.04 12.85
C GLN A 255 2.81 27.95 12.03
N GLU A 256 3.64 28.73 12.71
CA GLU A 256 4.59 29.64 12.07
C GLU A 256 5.92 28.94 11.73
N ASP A 257 6.15 27.77 12.34
CA ASP A 257 7.36 26.98 12.11
C ASP A 257 7.35 26.38 10.70
N GLU A 258 8.47 26.47 10.02
CA GLU A 258 8.68 25.89 8.70
C GLU A 258 9.38 24.52 8.82
N VAL A 259 9.04 23.62 7.92
CA VAL A 259 9.75 22.35 7.77
C VAL A 259 11.15 22.63 7.19
N SER A 260 12.18 21.99 7.73
CA SER A 260 13.52 22.16 7.22
C SER A 260 13.68 21.61 5.80
N GLU A 261 14.48 22.29 4.95
CA GLU A 261 14.83 21.78 3.62
C GLU A 261 15.51 20.40 3.70
N ASP A 262 16.28 20.14 4.78
CA ASP A 262 16.93 18.87 5.04
C ASP A 262 15.96 17.71 5.19
N LEU A 263 14.75 17.95 5.70
CA LEU A 263 13.74 16.92 5.91
C LEU A 263 13.23 16.37 4.57
N ASP A 264 12.92 17.26 3.62
CA ASP A 264 12.49 16.87 2.28
C ASP A 264 13.56 16.02 1.59
N ASN A 265 14.80 16.48 1.65
CA ASN A 265 15.94 15.76 1.09
C ASN A 265 16.18 14.42 1.80
N ALA A 266 16.00 14.36 3.13
CA ALA A 266 16.12 13.12 3.89
C ALA A 266 15.10 12.07 3.44
N TRP A 267 13.82 12.47 3.26
CA TRP A 267 12.78 11.56 2.79
C TRP A 267 13.03 11.10 1.35
N GLU A 268 13.35 12.02 0.44
CA GLU A 268 13.66 11.69 -0.95
C GLU A 268 14.87 10.74 -1.05
N SER A 269 15.92 10.96 -0.22
CA SER A 269 17.10 10.11 -0.19
C SER A 269 16.80 8.67 0.25
N ILE A 270 15.93 8.49 1.25
CA ILE A 270 15.52 7.17 1.74
C ILE A 270 14.79 6.39 0.64
N LEU A 271 13.79 6.99 0.00
CA LEU A 271 13.06 6.31 -1.07
C LEU A 271 13.94 6.07 -2.30
N THR A 272 14.79 7.03 -2.68
CA THR A 272 15.72 6.87 -3.80
C THR A 272 16.70 5.73 -3.55
N ALA A 273 17.18 5.54 -2.31
CA ALA A 273 18.05 4.42 -1.95
C ALA A 273 17.36 3.07 -2.17
N ILE A 274 16.08 2.92 -1.82
CA ILE A 274 15.32 1.70 -2.08
C ILE A 274 15.07 1.51 -3.58
N LEU A 275 14.68 2.58 -4.28
CA LEU A 275 14.41 2.53 -5.73
C LEU A 275 15.67 2.20 -6.54
N SER A 276 16.86 2.54 -6.05
CA SER A 276 18.14 2.22 -6.70
C SER A 276 18.50 0.73 -6.65
N VAL A 277 17.86 -0.03 -5.77
CA VAL A 277 18.01 -1.49 -5.77
C VAL A 277 17.40 -2.05 -7.03
N GLU A 278 18.22 -2.74 -7.84
CA GLU A 278 17.77 -3.30 -9.08
C GLU A 278 16.70 -4.37 -8.89
N CYS A 279 15.58 -4.25 -9.58
CA CYS A 279 14.61 -5.32 -9.72
C CYS A 279 15.04 -6.21 -10.89
N LYS A 280 15.85 -7.23 -10.59
CA LYS A 280 16.35 -8.18 -11.62
C LYS A 280 15.18 -8.90 -12.29
N LEU A 281 15.33 -9.16 -13.58
CA LEU A 281 14.34 -9.86 -14.40
C LEU A 281 14.93 -11.14 -14.94
N ASP A 282 14.08 -12.15 -15.12
CA ASP A 282 14.41 -13.36 -15.86
C ASP A 282 14.32 -13.12 -17.39
N ASP A 283 14.62 -14.16 -18.18
CA ASP A 283 14.59 -14.10 -19.64
C ASP A 283 13.17 -13.81 -20.20
N GLU A 284 12.14 -14.04 -19.40
CA GLU A 284 10.74 -13.79 -19.73
C GLU A 284 10.28 -12.37 -19.32
N GLY A 285 11.17 -11.63 -18.63
CA GLY A 285 10.91 -10.26 -18.13
C GLY A 285 10.18 -10.22 -16.80
N GLU A 286 10.08 -11.34 -16.08
CA GLU A 286 9.47 -11.44 -14.77
C GLU A 286 10.48 -11.14 -13.65
N PRO A 287 10.05 -10.50 -12.53
CA PRO A 287 10.97 -10.14 -11.47
C PRO A 287 11.55 -11.37 -10.75
N ILE A 288 12.87 -11.32 -10.50
CA ILE A 288 13.59 -12.27 -9.64
C ILE A 288 13.86 -11.56 -8.31
N PRO A 289 12.98 -11.68 -7.29
CA PRO A 289 13.17 -11.01 -6.02
C PRO A 289 14.34 -11.59 -5.23
N ILE A 290 15.01 -10.73 -4.46
CA ILE A 290 15.93 -11.17 -3.42
C ILE A 290 15.09 -11.78 -2.29
N ILE A 291 15.42 -12.99 -1.86
CA ILE A 291 14.68 -13.71 -0.82
C ILE A 291 15.33 -13.43 0.53
N VAL A 292 14.57 -12.83 1.42
CA VAL A 292 14.94 -12.53 2.82
C VAL A 292 14.31 -13.57 3.74
N ARG A 293 15.05 -14.06 4.73
CA ARG A 293 14.59 -15.12 5.65
C ARG A 293 14.50 -14.62 7.07
N PHE A 294 13.62 -15.21 7.84
CA PHE A 294 13.59 -14.97 9.29
C PHE A 294 14.75 -15.68 9.97
N THR A 295 15.42 -14.99 10.90
CA THR A 295 16.31 -15.68 11.87
C THR A 295 15.51 -16.68 12.69
N PRO A 296 16.16 -17.69 13.28
CA PRO A 296 15.47 -18.65 14.17
C PRO A 296 14.76 -17.97 15.35
N ALA A 297 15.32 -16.88 15.90
CA ALA A 297 14.72 -16.11 16.99
C ALA A 297 13.47 -15.35 16.50
N ALA A 298 13.58 -14.61 15.42
CA ALA A 298 12.47 -13.90 14.78
C ALA A 298 11.31 -14.83 14.42
N LYS A 299 11.64 -16.02 13.89
CA LYS A 299 10.62 -17.02 13.53
C LYS A 299 9.86 -17.56 14.74
N ARG A 300 10.52 -17.74 15.90
CA ARG A 300 9.83 -18.12 17.14
C ARG A 300 8.84 -17.05 17.58
N ILE A 301 9.26 -15.78 17.62
CA ILE A 301 8.41 -14.66 18.00
C ILE A 301 7.18 -14.58 17.08
N LEU A 302 7.39 -14.71 15.76
CA LEU A 302 6.31 -14.72 14.77
C LEU A 302 5.30 -15.83 15.03
N TYR A 303 5.76 -17.06 15.30
CA TYR A 303 4.89 -18.21 15.52
C TYR A 303 4.16 -18.13 16.86
N GLU A 304 4.83 -17.69 17.92
CA GLU A 304 4.18 -17.46 19.22
C GLU A 304 3.07 -16.39 19.13
N TRP A 305 3.30 -15.33 18.38
CA TRP A 305 2.26 -14.33 18.12
C TRP A 305 1.11 -14.94 17.29
N GLN A 306 1.43 -15.66 16.22
CA GLN A 306 0.43 -16.29 15.36
C GLN A 306 -0.45 -17.28 16.14
N HIS A 307 0.12 -18.07 17.05
CA HIS A 307 -0.66 -18.99 17.89
C HIS A 307 -1.64 -18.22 18.78
N ARG A 308 -1.20 -17.11 19.42
CA ARG A 308 -2.11 -16.26 20.19
C ARG A 308 -3.20 -15.63 19.32
N ASN A 309 -2.85 -15.21 18.10
CA ASN A 309 -3.82 -14.68 17.15
C ASN A 309 -4.86 -15.73 16.73
N ALA A 310 -4.44 -16.97 16.50
CA ALA A 310 -5.35 -18.09 16.21
C ALA A 310 -6.31 -18.36 17.37
N GLU A 311 -5.80 -18.39 18.61
CA GLU A 311 -6.66 -18.51 19.80
C GLU A 311 -7.67 -17.36 19.93
N MET A 312 -7.27 -16.13 19.58
CA MET A 312 -8.19 -14.99 19.55
C MET A 312 -9.28 -15.17 18.48
N CYS A 313 -8.92 -15.68 17.29
CA CYS A 313 -9.86 -15.98 16.22
C CYS A 313 -10.85 -17.08 16.65
N ASP A 314 -10.38 -18.16 17.28
CA ASP A 314 -11.21 -19.28 17.73
C ASP A 314 -12.21 -18.88 18.84
N ASN A 315 -11.88 -17.85 19.63
CA ASN A 315 -12.73 -17.35 20.71
C ASN A 315 -13.63 -16.16 20.31
N GLU A 316 -13.50 -15.64 19.08
CA GLU A 316 -14.31 -14.54 18.57
C GLU A 316 -15.59 -15.05 17.90
N MET A 317 -16.72 -14.42 18.17
CA MET A 317 -18.04 -14.79 17.64
C MET A 317 -18.42 -14.03 16.37
N ASN A 318 -17.73 -12.94 16.08
CA ASN A 318 -18.01 -12.09 14.92
C ASN A 318 -17.08 -12.45 13.76
N ASP A 319 -17.61 -13.13 12.75
CA ASP A 319 -16.86 -13.58 11.57
C ASP A 319 -16.12 -12.43 10.85
N THR A 320 -16.67 -11.21 10.88
CA THR A 320 -16.00 -10.04 10.29
C THR A 320 -14.73 -9.68 11.07
N VAL A 321 -14.79 -9.73 12.40
CA VAL A 321 -13.62 -9.49 13.27
C VAL A 321 -12.58 -10.58 13.07
N VAL A 322 -13.01 -11.85 13.04
CA VAL A 322 -12.13 -13.01 12.75
C VAL A 322 -11.41 -12.81 11.43
N SER A 323 -12.12 -12.38 10.40
CA SER A 323 -11.55 -12.19 9.08
C SER A 323 -10.44 -11.10 9.08
N PHE A 324 -10.64 -9.98 9.77
CA PHE A 324 -9.59 -8.99 9.99
C PHE A 324 -8.37 -9.58 10.71
N PHE A 325 -8.58 -10.34 11.78
CA PHE A 325 -7.49 -10.92 12.56
C PHE A 325 -6.65 -11.90 11.72
N CYS A 326 -7.30 -12.72 10.90
CA CYS A 326 -6.60 -13.61 9.97
C CYS A 326 -5.74 -12.84 8.94
N LYS A 327 -6.15 -11.66 8.51
CA LYS A 327 -5.35 -10.87 7.54
C LYS A 327 -4.15 -10.19 8.18
N LEU A 328 -4.19 -9.91 9.49
CA LEU A 328 -3.05 -9.36 10.21
C LEU A 328 -1.84 -10.32 10.21
N GLU A 329 -2.04 -11.64 10.12
CA GLU A 329 -0.96 -12.61 10.00
C GLU A 329 -0.08 -12.35 8.77
N ILE A 330 -0.71 -12.05 7.63
CA ILE A 330 -0.01 -11.69 6.39
C ILE A 330 0.70 -10.34 6.57
N TYR A 331 0.04 -9.38 7.24
CA TYR A 331 0.59 -8.06 7.43
C TYR A 331 1.81 -8.04 8.37
N VAL A 332 1.84 -8.85 9.42
CA VAL A 332 3.05 -8.96 10.28
C VAL A 332 4.26 -9.41 9.45
N ILE A 333 4.05 -10.38 8.55
CA ILE A 333 5.11 -10.85 7.65
C ILE A 333 5.57 -9.72 6.71
N ARG A 334 4.63 -8.98 6.12
CA ARG A 334 4.91 -7.85 5.21
C ARG A 334 5.60 -6.68 5.91
N PHE A 335 5.14 -6.33 7.11
CA PHE A 335 5.75 -5.29 7.93
C PHE A 335 7.15 -5.66 8.38
N SER A 336 7.41 -6.93 8.71
CA SER A 336 8.76 -7.40 9.10
C SER A 336 9.76 -7.14 7.98
N LEU A 337 9.42 -7.47 6.73
CA LEU A 337 10.27 -7.15 5.58
C LEU A 337 10.40 -5.64 5.38
N LEU A 338 9.30 -4.89 5.50
CA LEU A 338 9.31 -3.44 5.31
C LEU A 338 10.19 -2.73 6.34
N LEU A 339 10.09 -3.11 7.62
CA LEU A 339 10.94 -2.58 8.69
C LEU A 339 12.41 -2.92 8.47
N ARG A 340 12.72 -4.14 8.06
CA ARG A 340 14.09 -4.55 7.74
C ARG A 340 14.69 -3.72 6.60
N MET A 341 13.91 -3.49 5.54
CA MET A 341 14.30 -2.63 4.43
C MET A 341 14.51 -1.18 4.88
N ALA A 342 13.59 -0.66 5.69
CA ALA A 342 13.67 0.70 6.22
C ALA A 342 14.91 0.91 7.10
N ARG A 343 15.24 -0.03 8.00
CA ARG A 343 16.45 0.03 8.84
C ARG A 343 17.72 0.05 8.01
N TRP A 344 17.77 -0.78 6.97
CA TRP A 344 18.93 -0.82 6.08
C TRP A 344 19.15 0.53 5.37
N VAL A 345 18.12 1.09 4.72
CA VAL A 345 18.28 2.37 3.99
C VAL A 345 18.42 3.58 4.90
N CYS A 346 18.03 3.45 6.15
CA CYS A 346 18.28 4.46 7.18
C CYS A 346 19.66 4.33 7.86
N ASN A 347 20.48 3.35 7.45
CA ASN A 347 21.81 3.04 7.98
C ASN A 347 21.83 2.56 9.45
N GLU A 348 20.73 2.01 9.95
CA GLU A 348 20.71 1.29 11.24
C GLU A 348 21.23 -0.14 11.10
N GLU A 349 21.18 -0.68 9.88
CA GLU A 349 21.72 -1.96 9.48
C GLU A 349 22.71 -1.77 8.32
N GLN A 350 23.93 -2.24 8.46
CA GLN A 350 24.98 -2.03 7.47
C GLN A 350 24.88 -3.02 6.28
N SER A 351 24.41 -4.23 6.54
CA SER A 351 24.31 -5.28 5.52
C SER A 351 23.03 -5.16 4.73
N PRO A 352 23.05 -5.45 3.41
CA PRO A 352 21.82 -5.66 2.64
C PRO A 352 20.87 -6.64 3.35
N PRO A 353 19.54 -6.53 3.16
CA PRO A 353 18.58 -7.34 3.90
C PRO A 353 18.60 -8.80 3.42
N GLU A 354 19.36 -9.66 4.07
CA GLU A 354 19.38 -11.11 3.88
C GLU A 354 18.51 -11.83 4.89
N GLU A 355 18.44 -11.29 6.12
CA GLU A 355 17.67 -11.85 7.23
C GLU A 355 16.83 -10.78 7.92
N ILE A 356 15.68 -11.20 8.45
CA ILE A 356 14.76 -10.44 9.30
C ILE A 356 15.02 -10.85 10.73
N GLY A 357 15.34 -9.88 11.58
CA GLY A 357 15.65 -10.07 12.99
C GLY A 357 14.40 -10.02 13.89
N ASP A 358 14.64 -10.29 15.16
CA ASP A 358 13.63 -10.25 16.22
C ASP A 358 13.04 -8.86 16.42
N ASN A 359 13.84 -7.80 16.34
CA ASN A 359 13.38 -6.42 16.41
C ASN A 359 12.43 -6.05 15.26
N ASP A 360 12.67 -6.59 14.04
CA ASP A 360 11.80 -6.34 12.90
C ASP A 360 10.43 -7.01 13.09
N VAL A 361 10.42 -8.26 13.59
CA VAL A 361 9.18 -8.99 13.88
C VAL A 361 8.44 -8.37 15.07
N GLY A 362 9.16 -7.99 16.13
CA GLY A 362 8.58 -7.29 17.28
C GLY A 362 7.86 -6.02 16.86
N GLY A 363 8.53 -5.16 16.12
CA GLY A 363 7.92 -3.92 15.59
C GLY A 363 6.77 -4.18 14.62
N ALA A 364 6.86 -5.23 13.80
CA ALA A 364 5.79 -5.62 12.88
C ALA A 364 4.52 -6.08 13.62
N ILE A 365 4.68 -6.76 14.76
CA ILE A 365 3.58 -7.15 15.64
C ILE A 365 2.91 -5.90 16.24
N GLU A 366 3.69 -4.95 16.74
CA GLU A 366 3.13 -3.69 17.28
C GLU A 366 2.35 -2.90 16.23
N LEU A 367 2.84 -2.85 14.99
CA LEU A 367 2.11 -2.27 13.87
C LEU A 367 0.79 -3.01 13.61
N ALA A 368 0.81 -4.34 13.63
CA ALA A 368 -0.39 -5.14 13.43
C ALA A 368 -1.41 -4.93 14.54
N GLU A 369 -0.99 -4.81 15.80
CA GLU A 369 -1.88 -4.52 16.93
C GLU A 369 -2.48 -3.10 16.82
N TYR A 370 -1.71 -2.11 16.38
CA TYR A 370 -2.23 -0.78 16.05
C TYR A 370 -3.36 -0.86 15.01
N PHE A 371 -3.15 -1.59 13.91
CA PHE A 371 -4.17 -1.74 12.87
C PHE A 371 -5.33 -2.63 13.29
N ARG A 372 -5.10 -3.62 14.16
CA ARG A 372 -6.17 -4.42 14.79
C ARG A 372 -7.15 -3.51 15.53
N HIS A 373 -6.62 -2.64 16.38
CA HIS A 373 -7.44 -1.71 17.16
C HIS A 373 -8.22 -0.76 16.24
N ASN A 374 -7.57 -0.21 15.22
CA ASN A 374 -8.23 0.66 14.24
C ASN A 374 -9.34 -0.06 13.44
N ALA A 375 -9.15 -1.34 13.10
CA ALA A 375 -10.18 -2.13 12.43
C ALA A 375 -11.42 -2.30 13.31
N LEU A 376 -11.24 -2.58 14.62
CA LEU A 376 -12.35 -2.64 15.58
C LEU A 376 -13.05 -1.28 15.72
N GLY A 377 -12.28 -0.20 15.82
CA GLY A 377 -12.83 1.17 15.85
C GLY A 377 -13.60 1.52 14.58
N MET A 378 -13.14 1.09 13.42
CA MET A 378 -13.84 1.26 12.14
C MET A 378 -15.17 0.51 12.13
N LEU A 379 -15.21 -0.75 12.57
CA LEU A 379 -16.43 -1.55 12.65
C LEU A 379 -17.46 -0.92 13.60
N THR A 380 -17.01 -0.39 14.74
CA THR A 380 -17.86 0.37 15.68
C THR A 380 -18.48 1.59 15.00
N CYS A 381 -17.67 2.39 14.30
CA CYS A 381 -18.16 3.57 13.57
C CYS A 381 -19.22 3.20 12.51
N ILE A 382 -19.04 2.11 11.78
CA ILE A 382 -20.01 1.64 10.79
C ILE A 382 -21.33 1.24 11.47
N SER A 383 -21.26 0.56 12.61
CA SER A 383 -22.44 0.12 13.36
C SER A 383 -23.24 1.31 13.91
N GLU A 384 -22.55 2.31 14.47
CA GLU A 384 -23.17 3.54 14.99
C GLU A 384 -23.86 4.36 13.88
N GLU A 385 -23.22 4.50 12.71
CA GLU A 385 -23.82 5.23 11.57
C GLU A 385 -25.06 4.53 11.05
N LYS A 386 -25.03 3.19 10.87
CA LYS A 386 -26.21 2.42 10.47
C LYS A 386 -27.37 2.57 11.46
N LEU A 387 -27.08 2.57 12.75
CA LEU A 387 -28.10 2.79 13.79
C LEU A 387 -28.72 4.18 13.68
N ASN A 388 -27.91 5.22 13.47
CA ASN A 388 -28.36 6.59 13.31
C ASN A 388 -29.25 6.77 12.05
N GLU A 389 -28.92 6.12 10.95
CA GLU A 389 -29.74 6.12 9.72
C GLU A 389 -31.13 5.46 9.96
N VAL A 390 -31.17 4.34 10.67
CA VAL A 390 -32.42 3.66 11.03
C VAL A 390 -33.27 4.56 11.93
N VAL A 391 -32.71 5.18 12.94
CA VAL A 391 -33.42 6.09 13.85
C VAL A 391 -33.97 7.31 13.09
N ALA A 392 -33.17 7.91 12.22
CA ALA A 392 -33.59 9.05 11.39
C ALA A 392 -34.74 8.67 10.45
N SER A 393 -34.70 7.51 9.81
CA SER A 393 -35.76 7.03 8.91
C SER A 393 -37.08 6.73 9.67
N THR A 394 -36.99 6.23 10.90
CA THR A 394 -38.13 5.93 11.74
C THR A 394 -38.82 7.23 12.25
N MET A 395 -38.03 8.27 12.54
CA MET A 395 -38.57 9.58 12.94
C MET A 395 -39.31 10.30 11.80
N VAL A 396 -38.84 10.14 10.56
CA VAL A 396 -39.47 10.74 9.37
C VAL A 396 -40.72 9.94 8.92
N GLY A 397 -40.73 8.63 9.09
CA GLY A 397 -41.89 7.76 8.75
C GLY A 397 -43.03 7.79 9.78
N GLY A 398 -42.82 8.31 10.99
CA GLY A 398 -43.85 8.47 12.04
C GLY A 398 -44.61 9.80 12.01
N ALA A 399 -44.34 10.66 11.00
CA ALA A 399 -44.98 11.99 10.87
C ALA A 399 -45.95 12.07 9.67
N THR A 400 -46.47 10.93 9.15
CA THR A 400 -47.50 10.85 8.12
C THR A 400 -48.79 10.26 8.67
#